data_e30c8a9c7d636288389369160bc97200
#
_entry.id   e30c8a9c7d636288389369160bc97200
#
_cell.length_a   1.000
_cell.length_b   1.000
_cell.length_c   1.000
_cell.angle_alpha   90.00
_cell.angle_beta   90.00
_cell.angle_gamma   90.00
#
_symmetry.space_group_name_H-M   'P 1'
#
loop_
_entity.id
_entity.type
_entity.pdbx_description
1 polymer ?
#
loop_
_entity_poly.entity_id
_entity_poly.type
_entity_poly.pdbx_seq_one_letter_code
_entity_poly.pdbx_strand_id
1 'polypeptide(L)'
;MSGTILLVDDEDDIRLVVRRMLEAKGYVVLDARDPHHALRIAGREPIDLLLTDVVMPLMRGTELAKRVLALAPSAKVLLMSAYKIAEITESQLPFIAKPFTPEALTDKVGQLLRPSSSPFTRRPPSRPGPP
;
A
#
# COMPACT_ATOMS: atom_id res chain seq x y z
N MET A 1 -15.29 -4.83 0.72
CA MET A 1 -13.85 -5.06 0.67
C MET A 1 -13.28 -4.95 2.07
N SER A 2 -12.31 -5.77 2.39
CA SER A 2 -11.72 -5.78 3.72
C SER A 2 -10.22 -5.84 3.62
N GLY A 3 -9.56 -5.49 4.70
CA GLY A 3 -8.12 -5.49 4.81
C GLY A 3 -7.68 -4.39 5.75
N THR A 4 -6.49 -4.56 6.31
CA THR A 4 -5.88 -3.59 7.21
C THR A 4 -4.75 -2.87 6.48
N ILE A 5 -4.84 -1.55 6.41
CA ILE A 5 -3.91 -0.71 5.68
C ILE A 5 -3.12 0.12 6.67
N LEU A 6 -1.80 0.05 6.58
CA LEU A 6 -0.91 0.95 7.31
C LEU A 6 -0.66 2.17 6.42
N LEU A 7 -1.19 3.31 6.83
CA LEU A 7 -1.11 4.56 6.07
C LEU A 7 -0.05 5.45 6.70
N VAL A 8 0.93 5.88 5.90
CA VAL A 8 2.03 6.71 6.38
C VAL A 8 2.15 7.97 5.52
N ASP A 9 1.96 9.11 6.15
CA ASP A 9 2.13 10.43 5.50
C ASP A 9 2.41 11.43 6.61
N ASP A 10 3.39 12.29 6.41
CA ASP A 10 3.76 13.27 7.42
C ASP A 10 2.83 14.51 7.39
N GLU A 11 1.99 14.63 6.37
CA GLU A 11 1.03 15.73 6.27
C GLU A 11 -0.30 15.28 6.87
N ASP A 12 -0.66 15.87 8.00
CA ASP A 12 -1.85 15.47 8.76
C ASP A 12 -3.14 15.58 7.94
N ASP A 13 -3.28 16.66 7.17
CA ASP A 13 -4.51 16.89 6.38
C ASP A 13 -4.68 15.82 5.31
N ILE A 14 -3.62 15.50 4.60
CA ILE A 14 -3.65 14.49 3.55
C ILE A 14 -3.92 13.11 4.15
N ARG A 15 -3.25 12.81 5.26
CA ARG A 15 -3.43 11.53 5.93
C ARG A 15 -4.88 11.33 6.36
N LEU A 16 -5.51 12.38 6.90
CA LEU A 16 -6.91 12.30 7.32
C LEU A 16 -7.84 12.06 6.14
N VAL A 17 -7.63 12.78 5.03
CA VAL A 17 -8.46 12.63 3.85
C VAL A 17 -8.33 11.21 3.27
N VAL A 18 -7.11 10.72 3.14
CA VAL A 18 -6.85 9.39 2.60
C VAL A 18 -7.46 8.31 3.50
N ARG A 19 -7.31 8.48 4.81
CA ARG A 19 -7.92 7.56 5.78
C ARG A 19 -9.42 7.46 5.58
N ARG A 20 -10.10 8.59 5.43
CA ARG A 20 -11.55 8.61 5.23
C ARG A 20 -11.96 7.93 3.94
N MET A 21 -11.19 8.14 2.85
CA MET A 21 -11.47 7.49 1.58
C MET A 21 -11.46 5.97 1.74
N LEU A 22 -10.46 5.46 2.46
CA LEU A 22 -10.30 4.01 2.63
C LEU A 22 -11.33 3.43 3.58
N GLU A 23 -11.60 4.12 4.69
CA GLU A 23 -12.59 3.66 5.67
C GLU A 23 -13.99 3.60 5.06
N ALA A 24 -14.30 4.51 4.16
CA ALA A 24 -15.59 4.52 3.47
C ALA A 24 -15.81 3.25 2.64
N LYS A 25 -14.74 2.56 2.27
CA LYS A 25 -14.83 1.30 1.52
C LYS A 25 -14.68 0.06 2.40
N GLY A 26 -14.65 0.24 3.71
CA GLY A 26 -14.63 -0.87 4.65
C GLY A 26 -13.25 -1.31 5.10
N TYR A 27 -12.19 -0.61 4.70
CA TYR A 27 -10.85 -0.96 5.16
C TYR A 27 -10.61 -0.46 6.58
N VAL A 28 -9.83 -1.22 7.33
CA VAL A 28 -9.31 -0.77 8.62
C VAL A 28 -8.02 -0.02 8.35
N VAL A 29 -7.90 1.20 8.85
CA VAL A 29 -6.74 2.04 8.60
C VAL A 29 -6.00 2.30 9.90
N LEU A 30 -4.72 1.91 9.94
CA LEU A 30 -3.80 2.24 11.02
C LEU A 30 -2.90 3.34 10.46
N ASP A 31 -3.03 4.55 10.97
CA ASP A 31 -2.26 5.65 10.40
C ASP A 31 -1.08 6.03 11.26
N ALA A 32 0.01 6.39 10.60
CA ALA A 32 1.25 6.79 11.22
C ALA A 32 1.71 8.09 10.57
N ARG A 33 2.19 9.02 11.39
CA ARG A 33 2.66 10.31 10.89
C ARG A 33 4.12 10.31 10.47
N ASP A 34 4.87 9.27 10.84
CA ASP A 34 6.27 9.15 10.47
C ASP A 34 6.68 7.69 10.35
N PRO A 35 7.83 7.43 9.69
CA PRO A 35 8.28 6.06 9.45
C PRO A 35 8.55 5.25 10.71
N HIS A 36 9.04 5.87 11.77
CA HIS A 36 9.35 5.14 13.00
C HIS A 36 8.07 4.66 13.68
N HIS A 37 7.04 5.49 13.71
CA HIS A 37 5.73 5.11 14.21
C HIS A 37 5.17 3.96 13.37
N ALA A 38 5.32 4.05 12.05
CA ALA A 38 4.85 3.00 11.14
C ALA A 38 5.52 1.66 11.44
N LEU A 39 6.82 1.67 11.69
CA LEU A 39 7.54 0.43 11.99
C LEU A 39 7.10 -0.19 13.31
N ARG A 40 6.79 0.63 14.30
CA ARG A 40 6.25 0.11 15.56
C ARG A 40 4.91 -0.58 15.35
N ILE A 41 4.05 0.01 14.53
CA ILE A 41 2.75 -0.60 14.21
C ILE A 41 2.96 -1.91 13.45
N ALA A 42 3.81 -1.92 12.43
CA ALA A 42 4.07 -3.11 11.63
C ALA A 42 4.64 -4.26 12.44
N GLY A 43 5.36 -3.95 13.52
CA GLY A 43 5.90 -4.98 14.40
C GLY A 43 4.90 -5.58 15.37
N ARG A 44 3.71 -4.96 15.52
CA ARG A 44 2.72 -5.40 16.50
C ARG A 44 1.37 -5.80 15.88
N GLU A 45 1.02 -5.21 14.75
CA GLU A 45 -0.28 -5.43 14.13
C GLU A 45 -0.14 -6.12 12.80
N PRO A 46 -1.02 -7.07 12.47
CA PRO A 46 -1.02 -7.63 11.12
C PRO A 46 -1.51 -6.56 10.13
N ILE A 47 -0.80 -6.41 9.03
CA ILE A 47 -1.18 -5.47 7.98
C ILE A 47 -1.21 -6.18 6.63
N ASP A 48 -2.14 -5.76 5.79
CA ASP A 48 -2.30 -6.33 4.46
C ASP A 48 -1.67 -5.47 3.39
N LEU A 49 -1.60 -4.15 3.63
CA LEU A 49 -1.04 -3.22 2.66
C LEU A 49 -0.41 -2.04 3.38
N LEU A 50 0.77 -1.65 2.89
CA LEU A 50 1.41 -0.39 3.28
C LEU A 50 1.13 0.64 2.20
N LEU A 51 0.53 1.76 2.57
CA LEU A 51 0.32 2.91 1.70
C LEU A 51 1.15 4.05 2.25
N THR A 52 2.20 4.43 1.56
CA THR A 52 3.14 5.43 2.08
C THR A 52 3.53 6.46 1.04
N ASP A 53 3.69 7.70 1.50
CA ASP A 53 4.34 8.73 0.70
C ASP A 53 5.80 8.32 0.48
N VAL A 54 6.36 8.71 -0.65
CA VAL A 54 7.77 8.43 -0.97
C VAL A 54 8.68 9.45 -0.30
N VAL A 55 8.30 10.72 -0.33
CA VAL A 55 9.15 11.80 0.18
C VAL A 55 8.65 12.22 1.55
N MET A 56 9.39 11.83 2.59
CA MET A 56 9.07 12.12 3.98
C MET A 56 10.35 12.46 4.73
N PRO A 57 10.25 13.24 5.81
CA PRO A 57 11.39 13.38 6.71
C PRO A 57 11.79 12.04 7.32
N LEU A 58 13.03 11.90 7.70
CA LEU A 58 13.59 10.78 8.46
C LEU A 58 13.86 9.53 7.62
N MET A 59 13.00 9.18 6.68
CA MET A 59 13.16 7.95 5.90
C MET A 59 12.33 8.03 4.63
N ARG A 60 12.90 7.61 3.51
CA ARG A 60 12.15 7.53 2.26
C ARG A 60 11.13 6.41 2.32
N GLY A 61 10.00 6.60 1.62
CA GLY A 61 8.94 5.58 1.58
C GLY A 61 9.42 4.26 1.01
N THR A 62 10.35 4.29 0.06
CA THR A 62 10.92 3.06 -0.51
C THR A 62 11.75 2.28 0.52
N GLU A 63 12.47 2.98 1.38
CA GLU A 63 13.21 2.34 2.47
C GLU A 63 12.24 1.80 3.53
N LEU A 64 11.21 2.58 3.86
CA LEU A 64 10.17 2.13 4.79
C LEU A 64 9.52 0.84 4.28
N ALA A 65 9.23 0.78 2.97
CA ALA A 65 8.63 -0.41 2.37
C ALA A 65 9.50 -1.65 2.59
N LYS A 66 10.81 -1.53 2.40
CA LYS A 66 11.72 -2.64 2.63
C LYS A 66 11.66 -3.13 4.07
N ARG A 67 11.65 -2.20 5.02
CA ARG A 67 11.63 -2.54 6.44
C ARG A 67 10.30 -3.13 6.87
N VAL A 68 9.19 -2.61 6.35
CA VAL A 68 7.87 -3.16 6.66
C VAL A 68 7.74 -4.57 6.08
N LEU A 69 8.23 -4.79 4.86
CA LEU A 69 8.17 -6.12 4.25
C LEU A 69 9.04 -7.14 5.00
N ALA A 70 10.11 -6.70 5.67
CA ALA A 70 10.89 -7.58 6.52
C ALA A 70 10.08 -8.04 7.74
N LEU A 71 9.16 -7.20 8.23
CA LEU A 71 8.31 -7.52 9.38
C LEU A 71 7.01 -8.21 8.96
N ALA A 72 6.51 -7.89 7.77
CA ALA A 72 5.23 -8.39 7.26
C ALA A 72 5.42 -8.80 5.79
N PRO A 73 6.05 -9.97 5.53
CA PRO A 73 6.44 -10.35 4.16
C PRO A 73 5.28 -10.52 3.19
N SER A 74 4.08 -10.79 3.68
CA SER A 74 2.91 -10.97 2.81
C SER A 74 2.17 -9.68 2.51
N ALA A 75 2.59 -8.56 3.11
CA ALA A 75 1.94 -7.28 2.87
C ALA A 75 2.23 -6.79 1.45
N LYS A 76 1.26 -6.05 0.90
CA LYS A 76 1.46 -5.36 -0.38
C LYS A 76 1.93 -3.95 -0.09
N VAL A 77 2.51 -3.31 -1.10
CA VAL A 77 2.98 -1.92 -0.97
C VAL A 77 2.37 -1.09 -2.08
N LEU A 78 1.90 0.10 -1.73
CA LEU A 78 1.48 1.11 -2.69
C LEU A 78 2.15 2.42 -2.29
N LEU A 79 2.95 2.96 -3.19
CA LEU A 79 3.61 4.25 -2.99
C LEU A 79 2.70 5.36 -3.50
N MET A 80 2.72 6.52 -2.84
CA MET A 80 2.05 7.71 -3.35
C MET A 80 3.03 8.87 -3.38
N SER A 81 2.92 9.69 -4.42
CA SER A 81 3.83 10.82 -4.58
C SER A 81 3.23 11.86 -5.52
N ALA A 82 3.53 13.13 -5.24
CA ALA A 82 3.18 14.23 -6.13
C ALA A 82 4.10 14.25 -7.36
N TYR A 83 5.23 13.54 -7.30
CA TYR A 83 6.24 13.55 -8.36
C TYR A 83 6.55 12.14 -8.82
N LYS A 84 6.76 12.00 -10.13
CA LYS A 84 7.26 10.74 -10.68
C LYS A 84 8.78 10.86 -10.72
N ILE A 85 9.44 10.17 -9.82
CA ILE A 85 10.88 10.23 -9.65
C ILE A 85 11.51 8.87 -9.96
N ALA A 86 12.80 8.88 -10.32
CA ALA A 86 13.52 7.66 -10.69
C ALA A 86 13.47 6.59 -9.58
N GLU A 87 13.50 7.01 -8.33
CA GLU A 87 13.43 6.11 -7.18
C GLU A 87 12.20 5.21 -7.22
N ILE A 88 11.05 5.75 -7.64
CA ILE A 88 9.81 4.98 -7.75
C ILE A 88 9.94 3.93 -8.85
N THR A 89 10.44 4.33 -10.01
CA THR A 89 10.63 3.43 -11.14
C THR A 89 11.63 2.32 -10.79
N GLU A 90 12.72 2.67 -10.13
CA GLU A 90 13.76 1.71 -9.76
C GLU A 90 13.27 0.72 -8.70
N SER A 91 12.33 1.14 -7.85
CA SER A 91 11.79 0.26 -6.81
C SER A 91 10.91 -0.85 -7.38
N GLN A 92 10.34 -0.63 -8.57
CA GLN A 92 9.39 -1.52 -9.21
C GLN A 92 8.14 -1.77 -8.37
N LEU A 93 7.87 -0.91 -7.38
CA LEU A 93 6.68 -1.02 -6.53
C LEU A 93 5.50 -0.29 -7.17
N PRO A 94 4.28 -0.75 -6.91
CA PRO A 94 3.08 -0.03 -7.37
C PRO A 94 3.05 1.40 -6.84
N PHE A 95 2.50 2.28 -7.64
CA PHE A 95 2.55 3.71 -7.40
C PHE A 95 1.24 4.38 -7.81
N ILE A 96 0.79 5.36 -7.04
CA ILE A 96 -0.32 6.22 -7.40
C ILE A 96 0.11 7.68 -7.30
N ALA A 97 -0.21 8.47 -8.32
CA ALA A 97 0.17 9.88 -8.37
C ALA A 97 -0.80 10.74 -7.57
N LYS A 98 -0.29 11.69 -6.81
CA LYS A 98 -1.10 12.73 -6.15
C LYS A 98 -1.29 13.90 -7.11
N PRO A 99 -2.44 14.56 -7.11
CA PRO A 99 -3.64 14.21 -6.37
C PRO A 99 -4.39 13.07 -7.05
N PHE A 100 -5.12 12.29 -6.27
CA PHE A 100 -5.92 11.18 -6.80
C PHE A 100 -7.35 11.29 -6.28
N THR A 101 -8.28 10.66 -7.01
CA THR A 101 -9.68 10.59 -6.57
C THR A 101 -9.84 9.43 -5.59
N PRO A 102 -10.91 9.45 -4.78
CA PRO A 102 -11.22 8.29 -3.94
C PRO A 102 -11.34 7.00 -4.75
N GLU A 103 -11.95 7.07 -5.92
CA GLU A 103 -12.13 5.90 -6.79
C GLU A 103 -10.81 5.36 -7.30
N ALA A 104 -9.91 6.24 -7.74
CA ALA A 104 -8.60 5.82 -8.22
C ALA A 104 -7.81 5.11 -7.12
N LEU A 105 -7.85 5.65 -5.90
CA LEU A 105 -7.15 5.06 -4.77
C LEU A 105 -7.75 3.71 -4.40
N THR A 106 -9.07 3.65 -4.21
CA THR A 106 -9.71 2.42 -3.75
C THR A 106 -9.66 1.31 -4.81
N ASP A 107 -9.70 1.67 -6.09
CA ASP A 107 -9.51 0.70 -7.17
C ASP A 107 -8.12 0.11 -7.13
N LYS A 108 -7.11 0.95 -6.94
CA LYS A 108 -5.72 0.48 -6.88
C LYS A 108 -5.49 -0.42 -5.67
N VAL A 109 -5.97 -0.01 -4.51
CA VAL A 109 -5.88 -0.81 -3.30
C VAL A 109 -6.59 -2.15 -3.48
N GLY A 110 -7.80 -2.11 -4.03
CA GLY A 110 -8.57 -3.33 -4.28
C GLY A 110 -7.85 -4.29 -5.21
N GLN A 111 -7.19 -3.78 -6.25
CA GLN A 111 -6.41 -4.61 -7.15
C GLN A 111 -5.25 -5.30 -6.43
N LEU A 112 -4.56 -4.56 -5.57
CA LEU A 112 -3.40 -5.09 -4.86
C LEU A 112 -3.78 -6.10 -3.79
N LEU A 113 -4.95 -5.94 -3.16
CA LEU A 113 -5.41 -6.83 -2.10
C LEU A 113 -6.22 -8.01 -2.63
N ARG A 114 -6.55 -8.01 -3.92
CA ARG A 114 -7.31 -9.11 -4.52
C ARG A 114 -6.47 -10.38 -4.49
N PRO A 115 -7.07 -11.52 -4.10
CA PRO A 115 -6.31 -12.77 -4.14
C PRO A 115 -5.80 -13.03 -5.54
N SER A 116 -4.53 -13.42 -5.68
CA SER A 116 -3.97 -13.70 -6.99
C SER A 116 -4.51 -15.03 -7.47
N SER A 117 -5.15 -14.95 -8.50
CA SER A 117 -5.70 -16.14 -9.09
C SER A 117 -6.11 -15.79 -10.49
N SER A 118 -5.76 -15.34 -9.92
CA SER A 118 -5.95 -15.11 -10.62
C SER A 118 -5.80 -15.11 -11.48
N PRO A 119 -5.86 -15.16 -11.77
CA PRO A 119 -5.76 -15.15 -12.56
C PRO A 119 -5.45 -15.39 -13.20
N PHE A 120 -5.77 -15.57 -13.36
CA PHE A 120 -5.43 -15.86 -13.77
C PHE A 120 -5.34 -16.36 -13.92
N THR A 121 -5.78 -16.42 -13.65
CA THR A 121 -5.69 -16.98 -13.50
C THR A 121 -5.65 -17.34 -13.65
N ARG A 122 -5.95 -17.79 -13.60
CA ARG A 122 -5.90 -18.41 -13.52
C ARG A 122 -5.57 -18.94 -13.93
N ARG A 123 -5.80 -19.38 -14.10
CA ARG A 123 -5.49 -20.23 -14.29
C ARG A 123 -5.28 -20.79 -14.63
N PRO A 124 -5.50 -21.09 -14.75
CA PRO A 124 -5.28 -21.90 -14.87
C PRO A 124 -4.97 -22.45 -15.09
N PRO A 125 -5.19 -22.91 -15.13
CA PRO A 125 -4.97 -23.55 -15.13
C PRO A 125 -4.58 -24.06 -15.35
N SER A 126 -4.82 -24.31 -15.44
CA SER A 126 -4.58 -24.88 -15.44
C SER A 126 -4.19 -25.36 -15.74
N ARG A 127 -4.40 -25.67 -15.90
CA ARG A 127 -4.20 -26.34 -16.07
C ARG A 127 -4.08 -26.98 -16.48
N PRO A 128 -4.24 -27.19 -16.70
CA PRO A 128 -4.22 -27.96 -16.97
C PRO A 128 -3.94 -28.48 -17.29
N GLY A 129 -4.28 -28.73 -17.50
CA GLY A 129 -4.20 -29.38 -17.84
C GLY A 129 -4.16 -29.88 -18.26
N PRO A 130 -4.38 -30.18 -18.61
CA PRO A 130 -4.32 -30.81 -19.03
C PRO A 130 -4.21 -31.27 -19.36
N PRO A 131 -4.55 -31.57 -19.49
CA PRO A 131 -4.38 -32.16 -19.89
C PRO A 131 -4.22 -32.37 -20.06
#